data_2a5a89742ed077671400739dcacec112
#
_entry.id   2a5a89742ed077671400739dcacec112
#
_cell.length_a   1.000
_cell.length_b   1.000
_cell.length_c   1.000
_cell.angle_alpha   90.00
_cell.angle_beta   90.00
_cell.angle_gamma   90.00
#
_symmetry.space_group_name_H-M   'P 1'
#
loop_
_entity.id
_entity.type
_entity.pdbx_description
1 polymer ?
#
loop_
_entity_poly.entity_id
_entity_poly.type
_entity_poly.pdbx_seq_one_letter_code
_entity_poly.pdbx_strand_id
1 'polypeptide(L)'
;MKNTEKSMDTLVNLCKNRGFVYAGSEIYGGLANTWDYGPLGVELKNNIKRAWWKKFIQENPYNVGQDAAILMNPQTWVASGHLSGFSDPLMDCRECHERFRADKVIEDWCAQNGFELPRPIDAFTQAEMKDFVEEHNIPCPTCGKHNFTDIRQFNLMFKTFQGVTEDAKNTVYLRPETAQGIFVNFVNVQRTTRRKLPFGIGPIGRSCRNEVPPGNFIFRVREFEQMELEFFCQPNTDLEWFQYWRNFCHQWLLSLGMKDENLRLRDHDPEELCFYSKATTDFEFMFPFGWGELWGVADRTDYDLTQHQNTSGKDLTYFDQEKNEHYIPYVIEPSLGVERSFLAFLCDAYDEEVLGQDKNGNDDIRTVLRLHPALAPYKAAVLPLSKKLADKGREIQQELAKYFMVDYDDAGSIGKRYRREDEIGTPLCITVDFETVGDENTPADHCVTIRDRDTMEQIRLPISELRGYIEKKLEF
;
A
#
# COMPACT_ATOMS: atom_id res chain seq x y z
N MET A 1 0.17 22.05 2.69
CA MET A 1 1.09 21.96 1.51
C MET A 1 0.47 21.02 0.50
N LYS A 2 0.45 21.36 -0.81
CA LYS A 2 -0.03 20.45 -1.87
C LYS A 2 0.98 19.35 -2.13
N ASN A 3 0.54 18.15 -2.54
CA ASN A 3 1.45 17.03 -2.79
C ASN A 3 2.48 17.33 -3.89
N THR A 4 2.12 18.11 -4.89
CA THR A 4 3.03 18.58 -5.96
C THR A 4 4.13 19.54 -5.49
N GLU A 5 3.97 20.13 -4.33
CA GLU A 5 4.96 21.04 -3.72
C GLU A 5 5.91 20.30 -2.77
N LYS A 6 5.60 19.05 -2.45
CA LYS A 6 6.42 18.19 -1.57
C LYS A 6 7.57 17.57 -2.36
N SER A 7 8.70 17.37 -1.68
CA SER A 7 9.85 16.68 -2.27
C SER A 7 9.88 15.23 -1.82
N MET A 8 10.12 14.29 -2.75
CA MET A 8 10.40 12.90 -2.40
C MET A 8 11.60 12.77 -1.47
N ASP A 9 12.65 13.57 -1.68
CA ASP A 9 13.84 13.54 -0.82
C ASP A 9 13.51 13.93 0.62
N THR A 10 12.65 14.93 0.83
CA THR A 10 12.20 15.33 2.17
C THR A 10 11.46 14.19 2.86
N LEU A 11 10.53 13.52 2.16
CA LEU A 11 9.77 12.37 2.70
C LEU A 11 10.68 11.17 3.00
N VAL A 12 11.60 10.85 2.09
CA VAL A 12 12.59 9.77 2.28
C VAL A 12 13.47 10.04 3.49
N ASN A 13 13.96 11.28 3.63
CA ASN A 13 14.78 11.70 4.76
C ASN A 13 14.00 11.63 6.08
N LEU A 14 12.74 12.06 6.11
CA LEU A 14 11.87 11.91 7.27
C LEU A 14 11.73 10.43 7.64
N CYS A 15 11.41 9.57 6.67
CA CYS A 15 11.22 8.13 6.88
C CYS A 15 12.46 7.48 7.47
N LYS A 16 13.66 7.78 6.94
CA LYS A 16 14.94 7.24 7.44
C LYS A 16 15.26 7.76 8.84
N ASN A 17 15.14 9.06 9.05
CA ASN A 17 15.53 9.71 10.31
C ASN A 17 14.58 9.37 11.47
N ARG A 18 13.31 9.07 11.18
CA ARG A 18 12.29 8.76 12.20
C ARG A 18 11.99 7.27 12.34
N GLY A 19 12.65 6.40 11.60
CA GLY A 19 12.51 4.97 11.75
C GLY A 19 11.23 4.40 11.10
N PHE A 20 10.78 5.01 10.02
CA PHE A 20 9.74 4.44 9.19
C PHE A 20 10.30 3.41 8.21
N VAL A 21 11.33 3.79 7.44
CA VAL A 21 11.89 2.92 6.40
C VAL A 21 13.40 3.10 6.35
N TYR A 22 14.13 1.99 6.24
CA TYR A 22 15.58 1.93 6.07
C TYR A 22 15.94 1.26 4.74
N ALA A 23 17.12 1.53 4.21
CA ALA A 23 17.64 0.75 3.09
C ALA A 23 17.91 -0.70 3.55
N GLY A 24 17.41 -1.67 2.80
CA GLY A 24 17.61 -3.08 3.12
C GLY A 24 19.07 -3.48 3.09
N SER A 25 19.58 -4.12 4.15
CA SER A 25 20.98 -4.55 4.28
C SER A 25 21.99 -3.41 4.16
N GLU A 26 21.66 -2.23 4.66
CA GLU A 26 22.43 -0.99 4.51
C GLU A 26 23.92 -1.12 4.92
N ILE A 27 24.22 -1.90 5.97
CA ILE A 27 25.59 -2.12 6.46
C ILE A 27 26.51 -2.82 5.43
N TYR A 28 25.93 -3.46 4.41
CA TYR A 28 26.64 -4.09 3.30
C TYR A 28 26.56 -3.29 1.98
N GLY A 29 26.15 -2.01 2.06
CA GLY A 29 25.94 -1.16 0.89
C GLY A 29 24.54 -1.25 0.29
N GLY A 30 23.65 -2.00 0.94
CA GLY A 30 22.26 -2.19 0.50
C GLY A 30 22.09 -3.13 -0.69
N LEU A 31 20.84 -3.44 -0.99
CA LEU A 31 20.42 -4.11 -2.21
C LEU A 31 19.43 -3.18 -2.93
N ALA A 32 19.67 -2.93 -4.20
CA ALA A 32 18.88 -1.95 -4.96
C ALA A 32 17.37 -2.17 -4.82
N ASN A 33 16.69 -1.13 -4.38
CA ASN A 33 15.23 -1.08 -4.14
C ASN A 33 14.68 -2.19 -3.24
N THR A 34 15.45 -2.53 -2.21
CA THR A 34 15.02 -3.37 -1.11
C THR A 34 15.00 -2.50 0.14
N TRP A 35 13.90 -2.56 0.88
CA TRP A 35 13.64 -1.68 2.00
C TRP A 35 13.18 -2.46 3.22
N ASP A 36 13.66 -2.05 4.39
CA ASP A 36 13.25 -2.57 5.69
C ASP A 36 12.35 -1.55 6.39
N TYR A 37 11.28 -2.02 7.03
CA TYR A 37 10.40 -1.15 7.82
C TYR A 37 10.88 -1.11 9.26
N GLY A 38 11.20 0.10 9.71
CA GLY A 38 11.61 0.34 11.10
C GLY A 38 10.45 0.31 12.08
N PRO A 39 10.70 0.64 13.37
CA PRO A 39 9.67 0.54 14.42
C PRO A 39 8.38 1.30 14.13
N LEU A 40 8.45 2.53 13.59
CA LEU A 40 7.26 3.29 13.21
C LEU A 40 6.65 2.79 11.90
N GLY A 41 7.50 2.35 10.96
CA GLY A 41 7.05 1.84 9.67
C GLY A 41 6.24 0.56 9.80
N VAL A 42 6.68 -0.39 10.61
CA VAL A 42 5.96 -1.65 10.80
C VAL A 42 4.60 -1.43 11.47
N GLU A 43 4.49 -0.46 12.40
CA GLU A 43 3.21 -0.14 13.04
C GLU A 43 2.25 0.55 12.06
N LEU A 44 2.71 1.53 11.25
CA LEU A 44 1.90 2.15 10.21
C LEU A 44 1.42 1.09 9.20
N LYS A 45 2.33 0.24 8.74
CA LYS A 45 2.02 -0.86 7.80
C LYS A 45 0.97 -1.82 8.36
N ASN A 46 1.12 -2.23 9.63
CA ASN A 46 0.17 -3.09 10.30
C ASN A 46 -1.19 -2.41 10.51
N ASN A 47 -1.21 -1.11 10.82
CA ASN A 47 -2.44 -0.35 10.98
C ASN A 47 -3.22 -0.24 9.65
N ILE A 48 -2.55 -0.02 8.52
CA ILE A 48 -3.17 -0.04 7.20
C ILE A 48 -3.81 -1.41 6.93
N LYS A 49 -3.06 -2.50 7.17
CA LYS A 49 -3.56 -3.87 7.00
C LYS A 49 -4.75 -4.18 7.91
N ARG A 50 -4.70 -3.74 9.18
CA ARG A 50 -5.82 -3.91 10.13
C ARG A 50 -7.06 -3.12 9.69
N ALA A 51 -6.89 -1.87 9.19
CA ALA A 51 -7.99 -1.07 8.70
C ALA A 51 -8.66 -1.72 7.48
N TRP A 52 -7.88 -2.26 6.54
CA TRP A 52 -8.39 -3.01 5.40
C TRP A 52 -9.14 -4.27 5.87
N TRP A 53 -8.50 -5.10 6.71
CA TRP A 53 -9.10 -6.34 7.20
C TRP A 53 -10.41 -6.10 7.94
N LYS A 54 -10.45 -5.03 8.75
CA LYS A 54 -11.66 -4.63 9.46
C LYS A 54 -12.81 -4.37 8.50
N LYS A 55 -12.60 -3.53 7.47
CA LYS A 55 -13.68 -3.13 6.57
C LYS A 55 -14.01 -4.18 5.50
N PHE A 56 -12.99 -4.80 4.92
CA PHE A 56 -13.19 -5.72 3.80
C PHE A 56 -13.55 -7.14 4.24
N ILE A 57 -13.10 -7.58 5.41
CA ILE A 57 -13.31 -8.96 5.89
C ILE A 57 -14.23 -9.00 7.10
N GLN A 58 -13.88 -8.30 8.18
CA GLN A 58 -14.57 -8.43 9.46
C GLN A 58 -15.98 -7.83 9.45
N GLU A 59 -16.13 -6.60 8.97
CA GLU A 59 -17.40 -5.87 8.93
C GLU A 59 -18.23 -6.18 7.67
N ASN A 60 -17.62 -6.77 6.64
CA ASN A 60 -18.30 -7.08 5.39
C ASN A 60 -19.02 -8.44 5.47
N PRO A 61 -20.33 -8.51 5.24
CA PRO A 61 -21.09 -9.75 5.40
C PRO A 61 -20.80 -10.80 4.32
N TYR A 62 -20.22 -10.40 3.19
CA TYR A 62 -19.97 -11.29 2.06
C TYR A 62 -18.62 -12.01 2.15
N ASN A 63 -17.61 -11.40 2.77
CA ASN A 63 -16.24 -11.81 2.60
C ASN A 63 -15.72 -12.74 3.69
N VAL A 64 -14.70 -13.51 3.35
CA VAL A 64 -13.91 -14.35 4.26
C VAL A 64 -12.43 -14.17 4.00
N GLY A 65 -11.61 -14.38 5.03
CA GLY A 65 -10.16 -14.31 4.91
C GLY A 65 -9.53 -15.63 4.49
N GLN A 66 -8.38 -15.53 3.82
CA GLN A 66 -7.53 -16.66 3.45
C GLN A 66 -6.05 -16.26 3.56
N ASP A 67 -5.18 -17.24 3.79
CA ASP A 67 -3.75 -17.11 3.59
C ASP A 67 -3.25 -18.33 2.80
N ALA A 68 -2.68 -18.10 1.62
CA ALA A 68 -2.15 -19.14 0.76
C ALA A 68 -0.62 -19.14 0.78
N ALA A 69 0.00 -20.30 0.52
CA ALA A 69 1.44 -20.43 0.45
C ALA A 69 2.05 -19.57 -0.67
N ILE A 70 3.24 -19.01 -0.44
CA ILE A 70 4.01 -18.28 -1.46
C ILE A 70 4.48 -19.25 -2.57
N LEU A 71 4.97 -20.42 -2.16
CA LEU A 71 5.39 -21.48 -3.08
C LEU A 71 4.19 -22.32 -3.46
N MET A 72 3.85 -22.32 -4.73
CA MET A 72 2.70 -23.02 -5.29
C MET A 72 3.16 -23.98 -6.39
N ASN A 73 2.29 -24.94 -6.72
CA ASN A 73 2.56 -25.82 -7.86
C ASN A 73 2.77 -24.99 -9.13
N PRO A 74 3.87 -25.21 -9.90
CA PRO A 74 4.15 -24.46 -11.12
C PRO A 74 3.02 -24.46 -12.14
N GLN A 75 2.15 -25.49 -12.15
CA GLN A 75 0.97 -25.54 -13.02
C GLN A 75 -0.03 -24.40 -12.77
N THR A 76 -0.03 -23.84 -11.56
CA THR A 76 -0.81 -22.63 -11.25
C THR A 76 -0.41 -21.47 -12.15
N TRP A 77 0.89 -21.29 -12.36
CA TRP A 77 1.46 -20.21 -13.18
C TRP A 77 1.37 -20.49 -14.68
N VAL A 78 1.27 -21.75 -15.07
CA VAL A 78 0.93 -22.15 -16.46
C VAL A 78 -0.53 -21.81 -16.74
N ALA A 79 -1.46 -22.20 -15.85
CA ALA A 79 -2.89 -21.95 -15.99
C ALA A 79 -3.21 -20.45 -16.07
N SER A 80 -2.64 -19.65 -15.19
CA SER A 80 -2.86 -18.21 -15.13
C SER A 80 -2.14 -17.41 -16.23
N GLY A 81 -1.26 -18.07 -17.03
CA GLY A 81 -0.50 -17.40 -18.09
C GLY A 81 0.74 -16.63 -17.63
N HIS A 82 1.07 -16.61 -16.33
CA HIS A 82 2.23 -15.85 -15.82
C HIS A 82 3.57 -16.34 -16.39
N LEU A 83 3.72 -17.62 -16.65
CA LEU A 83 4.98 -18.14 -17.24
C LEU A 83 5.17 -17.74 -18.69
N SER A 84 4.10 -17.51 -19.44
CA SER A 84 4.15 -17.18 -20.85
C SER A 84 4.05 -15.69 -21.16
N GLY A 85 3.30 -14.91 -20.35
CA GLY A 85 2.94 -13.54 -20.69
C GLY A 85 3.30 -12.47 -19.65
N PHE A 86 3.69 -12.85 -18.43
CA PHE A 86 4.03 -11.87 -17.39
C PHE A 86 5.46 -11.34 -17.54
N SER A 87 5.64 -10.42 -18.48
CA SER A 87 6.97 -9.95 -18.87
C SER A 87 6.96 -8.49 -19.32
N ASP A 88 8.07 -7.81 -19.05
CA ASP A 88 8.32 -6.44 -19.49
C ASP A 88 9.20 -6.41 -20.76
N PRO A 89 8.93 -5.47 -21.70
CA PRO A 89 9.80 -5.25 -22.85
C PRO A 89 11.04 -4.45 -22.43
N LEU A 90 12.21 -5.10 -22.34
CA LEU A 90 13.45 -4.48 -21.91
C LEU A 90 14.41 -4.22 -23.08
N MET A 91 15.09 -3.06 -23.02
CA MET A 91 16.22 -2.69 -23.88
C MET A 91 17.36 -2.11 -23.05
N ASP A 92 18.60 -2.34 -23.47
CA ASP A 92 19.81 -1.83 -22.82
C ASP A 92 20.41 -0.72 -23.69
N CYS A 93 20.88 0.37 -23.09
CA CYS A 93 21.72 1.34 -23.79
C CYS A 93 23.13 0.78 -23.95
N ARG A 94 23.64 0.71 -25.19
CA ARG A 94 24.99 0.14 -25.48
C ARG A 94 26.14 1.04 -25.03
N GLU A 95 25.83 2.32 -24.72
CA GLU A 95 26.85 3.31 -24.33
C GLU A 95 27.04 3.40 -22.81
N CYS A 96 25.95 3.51 -22.04
CA CYS A 96 26.02 3.59 -20.58
C CYS A 96 25.70 2.28 -19.86
N HIS A 97 25.28 1.26 -20.60
CA HIS A 97 24.91 -0.07 -20.09
C HIS A 97 23.72 -0.09 -19.14
N GLU A 98 22.95 1.02 -19.08
CA GLU A 98 21.73 1.09 -18.31
C GLU A 98 20.58 0.39 -19.03
N ARG A 99 19.69 -0.21 -18.25
CA ARG A 99 18.54 -0.98 -18.72
C ARG A 99 17.24 -0.23 -18.49
N PHE A 100 16.38 -0.26 -19.51
CA PHE A 100 15.10 0.46 -19.51
C PHE A 100 13.96 -0.44 -19.98
N ARG A 101 12.75 -0.13 -19.52
CA ARG A 101 11.51 -0.60 -20.14
C ARG A 101 11.28 0.23 -21.40
N ALA A 102 11.16 -0.42 -22.53
CA ALA A 102 10.99 0.24 -23.82
C ALA A 102 9.66 1.02 -23.88
N ASP A 103 8.58 0.44 -23.36
CA ASP A 103 7.26 1.07 -23.24
C ASP A 103 7.34 2.39 -22.46
N LYS A 104 8.00 2.39 -21.30
CA LYS A 104 8.12 3.60 -20.47
C LYS A 104 8.98 4.69 -21.10
N VAL A 105 10.06 4.32 -21.77
CA VAL A 105 10.89 5.29 -22.49
C VAL A 105 10.11 5.96 -23.62
N ILE A 106 9.25 5.21 -24.32
CA ILE A 106 8.37 5.75 -25.36
C ILE A 106 7.32 6.68 -24.75
N GLU A 107 6.62 6.25 -23.70
CA GLU A 107 5.60 7.08 -23.01
C GLU A 107 6.18 8.40 -22.49
N ASP A 108 7.33 8.34 -21.81
CA ASP A 108 8.01 9.52 -21.27
C ASP A 108 8.44 10.48 -22.38
N TRP A 109 8.94 9.94 -23.49
CA TRP A 109 9.30 10.76 -24.66
C TRP A 109 8.06 11.40 -25.30
N CYS A 110 6.98 10.66 -25.46
CA CYS A 110 5.71 11.18 -25.99
C CYS A 110 5.17 12.32 -25.10
N ALA A 111 5.16 12.13 -23.79
CA ALA A 111 4.70 13.16 -22.84
C ALA A 111 5.56 14.44 -22.92
N GLN A 112 6.89 14.31 -23.02
CA GLN A 112 7.81 15.44 -23.11
C GLN A 112 7.69 16.22 -24.44
N ASN A 113 7.32 15.53 -25.54
CA ASN A 113 7.24 16.11 -26.87
C ASN A 113 5.80 16.44 -27.31
N GLY A 114 4.80 16.18 -26.45
CA GLY A 114 3.39 16.39 -26.80
C GLY A 114 2.93 15.52 -27.98
N PHE A 115 3.51 14.29 -28.08
CA PHE A 115 3.17 13.33 -29.13
C PHE A 115 2.07 12.39 -28.64
N GLU A 116 0.99 12.28 -29.41
CA GLU A 116 -0.09 11.31 -29.11
C GLU A 116 0.17 10.00 -29.87
N LEU A 117 0.23 8.90 -29.13
CA LEU A 117 0.35 7.57 -29.73
C LEU A 117 -0.96 7.21 -30.47
N PRO A 118 -0.87 6.51 -31.62
CA PRO A 118 -2.05 6.09 -32.37
C PRO A 118 -2.92 5.06 -31.64
N ARG A 119 -2.36 4.40 -30.64
CA ARG A 119 -3.00 3.43 -29.73
C ARG A 119 -2.17 3.31 -28.45
N PRO A 120 -2.70 2.72 -27.37
CA PRO A 120 -1.94 2.46 -26.14
C PRO A 120 -0.67 1.69 -26.39
N ILE A 121 0.40 2.02 -25.67
CA ILE A 121 1.73 1.42 -25.88
C ILE A 121 1.72 -0.10 -25.60
N ASP A 122 0.87 -0.55 -24.70
CA ASP A 122 0.73 -1.99 -24.36
C ASP A 122 0.19 -2.83 -25.53
N ALA A 123 -0.44 -2.19 -26.51
CA ALA A 123 -0.87 -2.83 -27.74
C ALA A 123 0.24 -2.93 -28.82
N PHE A 124 1.45 -2.39 -28.54
CA PHE A 124 2.59 -2.46 -29.47
C PHE A 124 3.33 -3.77 -29.33
N THR A 125 3.73 -4.35 -30.44
CA THR A 125 4.69 -5.44 -30.47
C THR A 125 6.11 -4.94 -30.18
N GLN A 126 7.03 -5.83 -29.81
CA GLN A 126 8.43 -5.45 -29.60
C GLN A 126 9.06 -4.83 -30.87
N ALA A 127 8.69 -5.32 -32.05
CA ALA A 127 9.16 -4.76 -33.32
C ALA A 127 8.67 -3.33 -33.51
N GLU A 128 7.38 -3.07 -33.28
CA GLU A 128 6.80 -1.73 -33.37
C GLU A 128 7.39 -0.77 -32.35
N MET A 129 7.62 -1.20 -31.12
CA MET A 129 8.30 -0.38 -30.11
C MET A 129 9.74 -0.03 -30.55
N LYS A 130 10.47 -1.01 -31.13
CA LYS A 130 11.81 -0.79 -31.63
C LYS A 130 11.81 0.20 -32.79
N ASP A 131 10.95 -0.02 -33.78
CA ASP A 131 10.81 0.86 -34.94
C ASP A 131 10.45 2.29 -34.47
N PHE A 132 9.55 2.44 -33.50
CA PHE A 132 9.18 3.73 -32.93
C PHE A 132 10.38 4.45 -32.27
N VAL A 133 11.19 3.72 -31.47
CA VAL A 133 12.40 4.27 -30.84
C VAL A 133 13.40 4.75 -31.89
N GLU A 134 13.58 3.97 -32.96
CA GLU A 134 14.52 4.30 -34.07
C GLU A 134 13.99 5.45 -34.94
N GLU A 135 12.71 5.44 -35.35
CA GLU A 135 12.11 6.47 -36.20
C GLU A 135 12.09 7.85 -35.52
N HIS A 136 11.76 7.89 -34.24
CA HIS A 136 11.72 9.13 -33.47
C HIS A 136 13.07 9.50 -32.85
N ASN A 137 14.12 8.69 -33.12
CA ASN A 137 15.46 8.91 -32.59
C ASN A 137 15.46 9.22 -31.10
N ILE A 138 14.75 8.37 -30.31
CA ILE A 138 14.56 8.58 -28.88
C ILE A 138 15.89 8.44 -28.14
N PRO A 139 16.30 9.45 -27.33
CA PRO A 139 17.56 9.41 -26.60
C PRO A 139 17.47 8.54 -25.35
N CYS A 140 18.60 7.93 -24.98
CA CYS A 140 18.74 7.27 -23.70
C CYS A 140 18.48 8.25 -22.54
N PRO A 141 17.57 7.97 -21.61
CA PRO A 141 17.26 8.87 -20.49
C PRO A 141 18.47 9.24 -19.62
N THR A 142 19.49 8.36 -19.56
CA THR A 142 20.68 8.55 -18.71
C THR A 142 21.80 9.31 -19.43
N CYS A 143 22.17 8.90 -20.64
CA CYS A 143 23.36 9.43 -21.30
C CYS A 143 23.07 10.24 -22.57
N GLY A 144 21.81 10.34 -23.01
CA GLY A 144 21.37 11.10 -24.19
C GLY A 144 21.79 10.48 -25.53
N LYS A 145 22.39 9.28 -25.57
CA LYS A 145 22.77 8.60 -26.81
C LYS A 145 21.60 7.77 -27.37
N HIS A 146 21.66 7.47 -28.67
CA HIS A 146 20.59 6.79 -29.41
C HIS A 146 21.01 5.36 -29.82
N ASN A 147 21.65 4.61 -28.96
CA ASN A 147 22.20 3.30 -29.28
C ASN A 147 21.67 2.25 -28.33
N PHE A 148 20.52 1.66 -28.65
CA PHE A 148 19.89 0.62 -27.84
C PHE A 148 20.10 -0.78 -28.43
N THR A 149 19.93 -1.79 -27.60
CA THR A 149 19.83 -3.19 -28.02
C THR A 149 18.46 -3.47 -28.60
N ASP A 150 18.30 -4.67 -29.17
CA ASP A 150 16.96 -5.19 -29.46
C ASP A 150 16.13 -5.31 -28.17
N ILE A 151 14.81 -5.14 -28.29
CA ILE A 151 13.88 -5.31 -27.19
C ILE A 151 13.64 -6.80 -26.95
N ARG A 152 13.70 -7.22 -25.69
CA ARG A 152 13.45 -8.62 -25.26
C ARG A 152 12.48 -8.65 -24.12
N GLN A 153 11.63 -9.67 -24.13
CA GLN A 153 10.73 -9.92 -23.02
C GLN A 153 11.49 -10.47 -21.82
N PHE A 154 11.25 -9.89 -20.67
CA PHE A 154 11.83 -10.31 -19.40
C PHE A 154 10.72 -10.73 -18.45
N ASN A 155 10.63 -12.03 -18.15
CA ASN A 155 9.61 -12.53 -17.23
C ASN A 155 9.90 -12.05 -15.80
N LEU A 156 8.89 -11.48 -15.15
CA LEU A 156 9.00 -10.84 -13.83
C LEU A 156 8.95 -11.83 -12.66
N MET A 157 8.73 -13.13 -12.90
CA MET A 157 8.68 -14.10 -11.81
C MET A 157 10.06 -14.45 -11.30
N PHE A 158 10.27 -14.38 -9.97
CA PHE A 158 11.45 -14.95 -9.35
C PHE A 158 11.39 -16.47 -9.41
N LYS A 159 12.44 -17.06 -9.97
CA LYS A 159 12.65 -18.51 -10.09
C LYS A 159 13.55 -19.01 -8.99
N THR A 160 13.20 -20.14 -8.37
CA THR A 160 14.01 -20.84 -7.38
C THR A 160 13.83 -22.37 -7.53
N PHE A 161 14.41 -23.14 -6.64
CA PHE A 161 14.39 -24.60 -6.70
C PHE A 161 13.95 -25.19 -5.36
N GLN A 162 13.19 -26.27 -5.42
CA GLN A 162 12.80 -27.06 -4.26
C GLN A 162 13.62 -28.37 -4.24
N GLY A 163 14.22 -28.72 -3.09
CA GLY A 163 15.07 -29.90 -2.96
C GLY A 163 16.55 -29.61 -3.22
N VAL A 164 17.31 -30.65 -3.52
CA VAL A 164 18.79 -30.61 -3.55
C VAL A 164 19.40 -30.38 -4.94
N THR A 165 18.59 -30.45 -5.98
CA THR A 165 19.05 -30.30 -7.39
C THR A 165 18.35 -29.12 -8.09
N GLU A 166 19.17 -28.35 -8.82
CA GLU A 166 18.72 -27.23 -9.61
C GLU A 166 18.37 -27.67 -11.03
N ASP A 167 17.25 -28.35 -11.17
CA ASP A 167 16.76 -28.88 -12.45
C ASP A 167 15.32 -28.42 -12.75
N ALA A 168 14.84 -28.69 -13.95
CA ALA A 168 13.51 -28.30 -14.40
C ALA A 168 12.38 -28.91 -13.58
N LYS A 169 12.58 -30.09 -12.98
CA LYS A 169 11.55 -30.78 -12.18
C LYS A 169 11.37 -30.14 -10.80
N ASN A 170 12.46 -29.57 -10.29
CA ASN A 170 12.51 -28.93 -8.98
C ASN A 170 12.31 -27.42 -9.03
N THR A 171 12.09 -26.87 -10.23
CA THR A 171 11.85 -25.43 -10.43
C THR A 171 10.52 -25.04 -9.82
N VAL A 172 10.54 -24.03 -8.95
CA VAL A 172 9.37 -23.35 -8.38
C VAL A 172 9.55 -21.84 -8.49
N TYR A 173 8.47 -21.11 -8.28
CA TYR A 173 8.48 -19.66 -8.44
C TYR A 173 7.94 -19.00 -7.17
N LEU A 174 8.47 -17.81 -6.81
CA LEU A 174 7.85 -16.95 -5.83
C LEU A 174 6.61 -16.33 -6.49
N ARG A 175 5.48 -16.38 -5.80
CA ARG A 175 4.23 -15.84 -6.36
C ARG A 175 4.37 -14.34 -6.68
N PRO A 176 3.94 -13.89 -7.87
CA PRO A 176 3.95 -12.48 -8.26
C PRO A 176 2.70 -11.73 -7.79
N GLU A 177 1.68 -12.46 -7.31
CA GLU A 177 0.40 -11.93 -6.81
C GLU A 177 -0.27 -12.93 -5.86
N THR A 178 -1.24 -12.46 -5.08
CA THR A 178 -2.00 -13.29 -4.14
C THR A 178 -3.24 -13.91 -4.77
N ALA A 179 -3.74 -13.38 -5.90
CA ALA A 179 -4.98 -13.79 -6.58
C ALA A 179 -5.05 -15.29 -6.88
N GLN A 180 -3.99 -15.86 -7.46
CA GLN A 180 -4.00 -17.25 -7.89
C GLN A 180 -4.16 -18.24 -6.73
N GLY A 181 -3.68 -17.85 -5.52
CA GLY A 181 -3.91 -18.61 -4.29
C GLY A 181 -5.39 -18.66 -3.89
N ILE A 182 -6.17 -17.66 -4.29
CA ILE A 182 -7.61 -17.60 -4.05
C ILE A 182 -8.33 -18.55 -5.03
N PHE A 183 -8.05 -18.44 -6.33
CA PHE A 183 -8.72 -19.23 -7.36
C PHE A 183 -8.53 -20.73 -7.17
N VAL A 184 -7.31 -21.18 -6.88
CA VAL A 184 -7.04 -22.62 -6.64
C VAL A 184 -7.72 -23.15 -5.37
N ASN A 185 -8.14 -22.29 -4.45
CA ASN A 185 -8.83 -22.63 -3.22
C ASN A 185 -10.34 -22.31 -3.22
N PHE A 186 -10.88 -21.80 -4.33
CA PHE A 186 -12.28 -21.38 -4.43
C PHE A 186 -13.24 -22.44 -3.89
N VAL A 187 -13.18 -23.67 -4.43
CA VAL A 187 -14.06 -24.77 -4.01
C VAL A 187 -13.83 -25.16 -2.54
N ASN A 188 -12.58 -25.15 -2.07
CA ASN A 188 -12.27 -25.46 -0.68
C ASN A 188 -12.93 -24.46 0.27
N VAL A 189 -12.78 -23.16 -0.01
CA VAL A 189 -13.35 -22.09 0.80
C VAL A 189 -14.87 -22.10 0.75
N GLN A 190 -15.46 -22.17 -0.46
CA GLN A 190 -16.90 -22.22 -0.65
C GLN A 190 -17.54 -23.37 0.13
N ARG A 191 -16.98 -24.59 0.02
CA ARG A 191 -17.47 -25.78 0.71
C ARG A 191 -17.36 -25.69 2.23
N THR A 192 -16.20 -25.24 2.75
CA THR A 192 -15.94 -25.21 4.19
C THR A 192 -16.69 -24.10 4.91
N THR A 193 -16.90 -22.97 4.24
CA THR A 193 -17.65 -21.83 4.78
C THR A 193 -19.14 -21.89 4.47
N ARG A 194 -19.57 -22.77 3.54
CA ARG A 194 -20.95 -22.89 3.03
C ARG A 194 -21.51 -21.58 2.48
N ARG A 195 -20.63 -20.74 1.94
CA ARG A 195 -21.04 -19.46 1.35
C ARG A 195 -21.84 -19.68 0.07
N LYS A 196 -22.87 -18.85 -0.11
CA LYS A 196 -23.59 -18.68 -1.36
C LYS A 196 -23.03 -17.45 -2.08
N LEU A 197 -23.17 -17.42 -3.40
CA LEU A 197 -22.88 -16.21 -4.17
C LEU A 197 -23.89 -15.09 -3.86
N PRO A 198 -23.45 -13.82 -3.78
CA PRO A 198 -22.06 -13.40 -3.95
C PRO A 198 -21.24 -13.56 -2.66
N PHE A 199 -19.95 -13.88 -2.79
CA PHE A 199 -19.01 -13.83 -1.66
C PHE A 199 -17.59 -13.57 -2.14
N GLY A 200 -16.79 -12.99 -1.27
CA GLY A 200 -15.39 -12.68 -1.55
C GLY A 200 -14.42 -13.47 -0.66
N ILE A 201 -13.21 -13.67 -1.17
CA ILE A 201 -12.08 -14.26 -0.45
C ILE A 201 -10.93 -13.27 -0.51
N GLY A 202 -10.43 -12.83 0.65
CA GLY A 202 -9.36 -11.83 0.71
C GLY A 202 -8.19 -12.27 1.57
N PRO A 203 -6.96 -12.26 1.01
CA PRO A 203 -5.71 -12.37 1.74
C PRO A 203 -5.07 -10.99 1.99
N ILE A 204 -4.15 -10.98 2.95
CA ILE A 204 -3.04 -10.04 2.97
C ILE A 204 -1.78 -10.89 2.86
N GLY A 205 -1.01 -10.72 1.80
CA GLY A 205 0.13 -11.61 1.57
C GLY A 205 1.27 -10.99 0.77
N ARG A 206 2.47 -11.53 0.97
CA ARG A 206 3.66 -11.13 0.23
C ARG A 206 3.64 -11.68 -1.18
N SER A 207 4.10 -10.83 -2.10
CA SER A 207 4.33 -11.14 -3.51
C SER A 207 5.69 -10.61 -3.94
N CYS A 208 6.26 -11.20 -4.99
CA CYS A 208 7.58 -10.87 -5.48
C CYS A 208 7.54 -10.69 -6.99
N ARG A 209 8.03 -9.55 -7.47
CA ARG A 209 8.20 -9.28 -8.91
C ARG A 209 9.62 -8.81 -9.16
N ASN A 210 10.32 -9.41 -10.08
CA ASN A 210 11.68 -9.04 -10.44
C ASN A 210 11.69 -7.77 -11.31
N GLU A 211 11.18 -6.67 -10.74
CA GLU A 211 11.02 -5.37 -11.39
C GLU A 211 12.35 -4.83 -11.92
N VAL A 212 12.32 -4.30 -13.17
CA VAL A 212 13.48 -3.70 -13.83
C VAL A 212 13.01 -2.51 -14.69
N PRO A 213 13.50 -1.27 -14.41
CA PRO A 213 14.11 -0.85 -13.15
C PRO A 213 13.07 -0.66 -12.04
N PRO A 214 13.41 -1.02 -10.82
CA PRO A 214 12.62 -0.59 -9.67
C PRO A 214 12.82 0.93 -9.43
N GLY A 215 11.88 1.61 -8.77
CA GLY A 215 12.01 3.06 -8.61
C GLY A 215 11.04 3.72 -7.64
N ASN A 216 11.26 5.01 -7.44
CA ASN A 216 10.42 5.88 -6.62
C ASN A 216 10.26 5.38 -5.18
N PHE A 217 11.40 5.13 -4.48
CA PHE A 217 11.41 4.69 -3.09
C PHE A 217 10.65 3.36 -2.94
N ILE A 218 9.63 3.30 -2.07
CA ILE A 218 8.81 2.10 -1.85
C ILE A 218 7.62 1.96 -2.81
N PHE A 219 7.48 2.84 -3.79
CA PHE A 219 6.39 2.78 -4.77
C PHE A 219 6.48 1.56 -5.69
N ARG A 220 7.71 1.23 -6.15
CA ARG A 220 7.98 0.06 -7.00
C ARG A 220 9.16 -0.73 -6.47
N VAL A 221 8.86 -1.81 -5.77
CA VAL A 221 9.80 -2.68 -5.09
C VAL A 221 9.66 -4.12 -5.58
N ARG A 222 10.70 -4.94 -5.34
CA ARG A 222 10.70 -6.34 -5.78
C ARG A 222 9.94 -7.28 -4.86
N GLU A 223 9.80 -6.91 -3.59
CA GLU A 223 9.07 -7.64 -2.56
C GLU A 223 8.07 -6.69 -1.91
N PHE A 224 6.79 -7.04 -1.93
CA PHE A 224 5.69 -6.19 -1.45
C PHE A 224 4.57 -7.04 -0.87
N GLU A 225 3.65 -6.41 -0.15
CA GLU A 225 2.42 -7.04 0.33
C GLU A 225 1.21 -6.53 -0.46
N GLN A 226 0.31 -7.45 -0.81
CA GLN A 226 -0.99 -7.12 -1.40
C GLN A 226 -2.10 -7.34 -0.38
N MET A 227 -3.06 -6.44 -0.38
CA MET A 227 -4.40 -6.59 0.18
C MET A 227 -5.32 -6.76 -1.01
N GLU A 228 -5.78 -7.96 -1.26
CA GLU A 228 -6.50 -8.34 -2.48
C GLU A 228 -7.80 -9.05 -2.11
N LEU A 229 -8.82 -8.84 -2.90
CA LEU A 229 -10.11 -9.50 -2.75
C LEU A 229 -10.54 -10.03 -4.11
N GLU A 230 -10.87 -11.33 -4.17
CA GLU A 230 -11.60 -11.88 -5.30
C GLU A 230 -13.03 -12.09 -4.87
N PHE A 231 -13.91 -11.27 -5.44
CA PHE A 231 -15.33 -11.27 -5.14
C PHE A 231 -16.10 -12.00 -6.23
N PHE A 232 -16.57 -13.19 -5.89
CA PHE A 232 -17.31 -14.08 -6.78
C PHE A 232 -18.78 -13.72 -6.82
N CYS A 233 -19.30 -13.50 -8.02
CA CYS A 233 -20.69 -13.14 -8.24
C CYS A 233 -21.33 -13.96 -9.39
N GLN A 234 -22.65 -13.86 -9.49
CA GLN A 234 -23.37 -14.47 -10.58
C GLN A 234 -23.05 -13.77 -11.90
N PRO A 235 -22.83 -14.51 -13.01
CA PRO A 235 -22.69 -13.91 -14.34
C PRO A 235 -23.84 -12.93 -14.65
N ASN A 236 -23.52 -11.82 -15.31
CA ASN A 236 -24.41 -10.69 -15.64
C ASN A 236 -24.83 -9.81 -14.44
N THR A 237 -24.32 -10.03 -13.23
CA THR A 237 -24.41 -9.08 -12.10
C THR A 237 -23.08 -8.38 -11.83
N ASP A 238 -22.05 -8.72 -12.60
CA ASP A 238 -20.66 -8.30 -12.48
C ASP A 238 -20.51 -6.78 -12.50
N LEU A 239 -21.10 -6.08 -13.44
CA LEU A 239 -20.98 -4.61 -13.54
C LEU A 239 -21.61 -3.86 -12.36
N GLU A 240 -22.67 -4.41 -11.75
CA GLU A 240 -23.25 -3.83 -10.54
C GLU A 240 -22.28 -3.98 -9.35
N TRP A 241 -21.68 -5.17 -9.21
CA TRP A 241 -20.68 -5.44 -8.18
C TRP A 241 -19.36 -4.70 -8.42
N PHE A 242 -18.97 -4.50 -9.68
CA PHE A 242 -17.84 -3.66 -10.04
C PHE A 242 -18.04 -2.22 -9.54
N GLN A 243 -19.19 -1.60 -9.79
CA GLN A 243 -19.51 -0.28 -9.28
C GLN A 243 -19.60 -0.24 -7.74
N TYR A 244 -20.14 -1.27 -7.12
CA TYR A 244 -20.16 -1.38 -5.66
C TYR A 244 -18.75 -1.34 -5.07
N TRP A 245 -17.84 -2.19 -5.57
CA TRP A 245 -16.46 -2.27 -5.06
C TRP A 245 -15.66 -1.02 -5.40
N ARG A 246 -15.83 -0.45 -6.58
CA ARG A 246 -15.22 0.83 -6.95
C ARG A 246 -15.58 1.92 -5.95
N ASN A 247 -16.86 2.08 -5.61
CA ASN A 247 -17.31 3.07 -4.64
C ASN A 247 -16.86 2.72 -3.21
N PHE A 248 -16.91 1.46 -2.82
CA PHE A 248 -16.49 1.00 -1.50
C PHE A 248 -15.00 1.29 -1.25
N CYS A 249 -14.14 0.99 -2.21
CA CYS A 249 -12.71 1.26 -2.15
C CYS A 249 -12.41 2.76 -2.02
N HIS A 250 -13.11 3.59 -2.80
CA HIS A 250 -12.96 5.04 -2.74
C HIS A 250 -13.34 5.58 -1.34
N GLN A 251 -14.51 5.19 -0.84
CA GLN A 251 -14.97 5.63 0.48
C GLN A 251 -14.04 5.17 1.62
N TRP A 252 -13.45 3.97 1.49
CA TRP A 252 -12.49 3.48 2.48
C TRP A 252 -11.23 4.35 2.54
N LEU A 253 -10.68 4.77 1.41
CA LEU A 253 -9.53 5.69 1.37
C LEU A 253 -9.86 7.03 2.03
N LEU A 254 -11.02 7.61 1.71
CA LEU A 254 -11.47 8.88 2.29
C LEU A 254 -11.72 8.77 3.79
N SER A 255 -12.29 7.64 4.27
CA SER A 255 -12.55 7.42 5.70
C SER A 255 -11.27 7.38 6.54
N LEU A 256 -10.14 7.06 5.93
CA LEU A 256 -8.81 7.07 6.56
C LEU A 256 -8.05 8.39 6.36
N GLY A 257 -8.76 9.44 5.92
CA GLY A 257 -8.23 10.80 5.84
C GLY A 257 -7.48 11.13 4.55
N MET A 258 -7.50 10.25 3.53
CA MET A 258 -6.95 10.59 2.23
C MET A 258 -7.80 11.67 1.57
N LYS A 259 -7.17 12.70 1.01
CA LYS A 259 -7.86 13.83 0.40
C LYS A 259 -8.34 13.47 -0.99
N ASP A 260 -9.62 13.70 -1.26
CA ASP A 260 -10.24 13.39 -2.56
C ASP A 260 -9.59 14.16 -3.72
N GLU A 261 -9.12 15.39 -3.47
CA GLU A 261 -8.40 16.21 -4.45
C GLU A 261 -7.07 15.61 -4.92
N ASN A 262 -6.50 14.66 -4.15
CA ASN A 262 -5.27 13.94 -4.47
C ASN A 262 -5.55 12.55 -5.09
N LEU A 263 -6.82 12.20 -5.29
CA LEU A 263 -7.26 10.97 -5.92
C LEU A 263 -7.92 11.25 -7.26
N ARG A 264 -7.74 10.36 -8.22
CA ARG A 264 -8.59 10.29 -9.40
C ARG A 264 -8.88 8.84 -9.78
N LEU A 265 -10.06 8.61 -10.28
CA LEU A 265 -10.46 7.30 -10.79
C LEU A 265 -10.36 7.34 -12.32
N ARG A 266 -9.54 6.48 -12.89
CA ARG A 266 -9.32 6.36 -14.32
C ARG A 266 -9.88 5.03 -14.81
N ASP A 267 -10.98 5.09 -15.53
CA ASP A 267 -11.53 3.92 -16.18
C ASP A 267 -10.69 3.60 -17.43
N HIS A 268 -10.36 2.34 -17.65
CA HIS A 268 -9.63 1.90 -18.83
C HIS A 268 -10.51 1.95 -20.07
N ASP A 269 -9.95 2.43 -21.17
CA ASP A 269 -10.58 2.30 -22.47
C ASP A 269 -10.58 0.83 -22.93
N PRO A 270 -11.54 0.41 -23.78
CA PRO A 270 -11.64 -0.99 -24.23
C PRO A 270 -10.33 -1.55 -24.84
N GLU A 271 -9.49 -0.70 -25.41
CA GLU A 271 -8.21 -1.06 -26.03
C GLU A 271 -7.08 -1.25 -25.01
N GLU A 272 -7.23 -0.73 -23.78
CA GLU A 272 -6.29 -0.87 -22.67
C GLU A 272 -6.60 -2.10 -21.80
N LEU A 273 -7.82 -2.64 -21.89
CA LEU A 273 -8.24 -3.75 -21.03
C LEU A 273 -7.35 -4.98 -21.23
N CYS A 274 -6.91 -5.54 -20.12
CA CYS A 274 -6.28 -6.86 -20.15
C CYS A 274 -7.26 -7.86 -20.78
N PHE A 275 -6.70 -8.88 -21.45
CA PHE A 275 -7.46 -9.90 -22.17
C PHE A 275 -8.47 -10.68 -21.31
N TYR A 276 -8.34 -10.64 -20.00
CA TYR A 276 -9.23 -11.28 -19.03
C TYR A 276 -10.25 -10.31 -18.42
N SER A 277 -10.14 -9.01 -18.68
CA SER A 277 -10.93 -7.98 -18.01
C SER A 277 -12.02 -7.42 -18.94
N LYS A 278 -13.23 -7.27 -18.37
CA LYS A 278 -14.36 -6.60 -19.03
C LYS A 278 -14.45 -5.12 -18.67
N ALA A 279 -13.99 -4.74 -17.50
CA ALA A 279 -13.88 -3.37 -17.01
C ALA A 279 -12.75 -3.26 -15.99
N THR A 280 -12.03 -2.15 -16.01
CA THR A 280 -10.98 -1.85 -15.02
C THR A 280 -11.03 -0.37 -14.68
N THR A 281 -10.89 -0.06 -13.39
CA THR A 281 -10.69 1.31 -12.89
C THR A 281 -9.41 1.34 -12.06
N ASP A 282 -8.47 2.22 -12.43
CA ASP A 282 -7.34 2.55 -11.58
C ASP A 282 -7.71 3.69 -10.65
N PHE A 283 -7.34 3.54 -9.39
CA PHE A 283 -7.28 4.64 -8.44
C PHE A 283 -5.87 5.20 -8.48
N GLU A 284 -5.73 6.39 -8.98
CA GLU A 284 -4.44 7.07 -9.03
C GLU A 284 -4.35 8.11 -7.93
N PHE A 285 -3.18 8.18 -7.30
CA PHE A 285 -2.87 9.17 -6.28
C PHE A 285 -1.80 10.14 -6.78
N MET A 286 -1.94 11.43 -6.42
CA MET A 286 -0.97 12.47 -6.74
C MET A 286 0.21 12.39 -5.76
N PHE A 287 1.24 11.65 -6.17
CA PHE A 287 2.53 11.63 -5.47
C PHE A 287 3.35 12.87 -5.82
N PRO A 288 4.46 13.17 -5.10
CA PRO A 288 5.37 14.25 -5.46
C PRO A 288 5.98 14.11 -6.86
N PHE A 289 6.07 12.88 -7.39
CA PHE A 289 6.56 12.60 -8.75
C PHE A 289 5.45 12.54 -9.81
N GLY A 290 4.22 12.89 -9.46
CA GLY A 290 3.06 12.88 -10.36
C GLY A 290 2.04 11.80 -10.03
N TRP A 291 1.06 11.62 -10.93
CA TRP A 291 0.04 10.60 -10.79
C TRP A 291 0.64 9.19 -10.84
N GLY A 292 0.27 8.36 -9.90
CA GLY A 292 0.69 6.96 -9.83
C GLY A 292 -0.47 6.08 -9.39
N GLU A 293 -0.56 4.91 -9.98
CA GLU A 293 -1.55 3.90 -9.64
C GLU A 293 -1.38 3.45 -8.19
N LEU A 294 -2.45 3.60 -7.42
CA LEU A 294 -2.53 3.18 -6.02
C LEU A 294 -3.27 1.87 -5.87
N TRP A 295 -4.37 1.71 -6.61
CA TRP A 295 -5.31 0.60 -6.49
C TRP A 295 -5.93 0.29 -7.84
N GLY A 296 -6.15 -1.00 -8.14
CA GLY A 296 -6.93 -1.46 -9.28
C GLY A 296 -8.23 -2.14 -8.82
N VAL A 297 -9.31 -1.88 -9.52
CA VAL A 297 -10.55 -2.67 -9.44
C VAL A 297 -10.84 -3.19 -10.83
N ALA A 298 -10.89 -4.52 -11.00
CA ALA A 298 -11.10 -5.17 -12.28
C ALA A 298 -12.30 -6.13 -12.25
N ASP A 299 -13.06 -6.16 -13.33
CA ASP A 299 -14.01 -7.25 -13.62
C ASP A 299 -13.27 -8.28 -14.47
N ARG A 300 -12.88 -9.40 -13.85
CA ARG A 300 -12.09 -10.49 -14.45
C ARG A 300 -12.94 -11.53 -15.15
N THR A 301 -14.26 -11.38 -15.15
CA THR A 301 -15.22 -12.36 -15.67
C THR A 301 -15.02 -13.76 -15.04
N ASP A 302 -15.15 -14.83 -15.78
CA ASP A 302 -14.92 -16.22 -15.36
C ASP A 302 -13.51 -16.74 -15.75
N TYR A 303 -12.64 -15.85 -16.23
CA TYR A 303 -11.38 -16.21 -16.88
C TYR A 303 -10.51 -17.13 -16.01
N ASP A 304 -10.14 -16.71 -14.80
CA ASP A 304 -9.18 -17.44 -13.97
C ASP A 304 -9.68 -18.83 -13.57
N LEU A 305 -10.93 -18.93 -13.10
CA LEU A 305 -11.54 -20.23 -12.75
C LEU A 305 -11.61 -21.15 -13.96
N THR A 306 -11.96 -20.62 -15.13
CA THR A 306 -11.98 -21.37 -16.40
C THR A 306 -10.59 -21.89 -16.76
N GLN A 307 -9.55 -21.07 -16.65
CA GLN A 307 -8.17 -21.48 -16.94
C GLN A 307 -7.69 -22.58 -15.98
N HIS A 308 -7.96 -22.42 -14.68
CA HIS A 308 -7.62 -23.44 -13.70
C HIS A 308 -8.41 -24.74 -13.88
N GLN A 309 -9.69 -24.65 -14.21
CA GLN A 309 -10.51 -25.80 -14.53
C GLN A 309 -9.96 -26.58 -15.74
N ASN A 310 -9.67 -25.86 -16.84
CA ASN A 310 -9.13 -26.46 -18.07
C ASN A 310 -7.77 -27.11 -17.86
N THR A 311 -6.89 -26.46 -17.10
CA THR A 311 -5.52 -26.98 -16.86
C THR A 311 -5.51 -28.13 -15.86
N SER A 312 -6.32 -28.07 -14.81
CA SER A 312 -6.32 -29.09 -13.76
C SER A 312 -7.26 -30.27 -14.03
N GLY A 313 -8.26 -30.07 -14.89
CA GLY A 313 -9.35 -31.01 -15.12
C GLY A 313 -10.30 -31.17 -13.92
N LYS A 314 -10.25 -30.22 -12.96
CA LYS A 314 -11.14 -30.22 -11.78
C LYS A 314 -12.32 -29.30 -12.02
N ASP A 315 -13.50 -29.72 -11.56
CA ASP A 315 -14.71 -28.90 -11.63
C ASP A 315 -14.60 -27.72 -10.62
N LEU A 316 -14.60 -26.51 -11.14
CA LEU A 316 -14.62 -25.25 -10.38
C LEU A 316 -15.94 -24.49 -10.53
N THR A 317 -16.98 -25.14 -11.00
CA THR A 317 -18.32 -24.55 -11.09
C THR A 317 -18.95 -24.35 -9.71
N TYR A 318 -19.80 -23.34 -9.59
CA TYR A 318 -20.70 -23.15 -8.46
C TYR A 318 -22.06 -23.78 -8.79
N PHE A 319 -22.62 -24.55 -7.84
CA PHE A 319 -23.97 -25.06 -7.95
C PHE A 319 -24.98 -24.10 -7.30
N ASP A 320 -25.77 -23.45 -8.10
CA ASP A 320 -26.88 -22.62 -7.65
C ASP A 320 -28.12 -23.47 -7.35
N GLN A 321 -28.38 -23.66 -6.05
CA GLN A 321 -29.51 -24.48 -5.59
C GLN A 321 -30.88 -23.88 -5.93
N GLU A 322 -30.97 -22.54 -6.03
CA GLU A 322 -32.25 -21.87 -6.31
C GLU A 322 -32.64 -21.99 -7.77
N LYS A 323 -31.66 -21.99 -8.66
CA LYS A 323 -31.84 -22.16 -10.11
C LYS A 323 -31.68 -23.59 -10.58
N ASN A 324 -31.11 -24.46 -9.74
CA ASN A 324 -30.74 -25.83 -10.06
C ASN A 324 -29.80 -25.92 -11.29
N GLU A 325 -28.79 -25.03 -11.32
CA GLU A 325 -27.84 -24.97 -12.43
C GLU A 325 -26.38 -24.84 -11.94
N HIS A 326 -25.44 -25.26 -12.78
CA HIS A 326 -23.99 -25.06 -12.56
C HIS A 326 -23.46 -23.99 -13.50
N TYR A 327 -22.63 -23.09 -12.97
CA TYR A 327 -21.91 -22.09 -13.76
C TYR A 327 -20.60 -21.72 -13.09
N ILE A 328 -19.65 -21.18 -13.87
CA ILE A 328 -18.45 -20.58 -13.34
C ILE A 328 -18.78 -19.15 -12.92
N PRO A 329 -18.53 -18.74 -11.65
CA PRO A 329 -18.76 -17.37 -11.20
C PRO A 329 -17.92 -16.34 -11.95
N TYR A 330 -18.45 -15.14 -12.07
CA TYR A 330 -17.67 -13.97 -12.46
C TYR A 330 -16.97 -13.38 -11.23
N VAL A 331 -15.87 -12.66 -11.45
CA VAL A 331 -14.99 -12.21 -10.38
C VAL A 331 -14.73 -10.71 -10.49
N ILE A 332 -14.91 -9.99 -9.39
CA ILE A 332 -14.49 -8.61 -9.24
C ILE A 332 -13.29 -8.58 -8.29
N GLU A 333 -12.21 -7.96 -8.74
CA GLU A 333 -10.91 -7.91 -8.05
C GLU A 333 -10.57 -6.48 -7.61
N PRO A 334 -10.81 -6.07 -6.37
CA PRO A 334 -10.10 -4.96 -5.75
C PRO A 334 -8.72 -5.40 -5.26
N SER A 335 -7.64 -4.81 -5.81
CA SER A 335 -6.26 -5.17 -5.47
C SER A 335 -5.41 -3.94 -5.13
N LEU A 336 -4.80 -3.94 -3.95
CA LEU A 336 -4.08 -2.81 -3.35
C LEU A 336 -2.71 -3.25 -2.82
N GLY A 337 -1.66 -2.52 -3.21
CA GLY A 337 -0.32 -2.67 -2.63
C GLY A 337 -0.20 -1.95 -1.28
N VAL A 338 0.26 -2.67 -0.25
CA VAL A 338 0.47 -2.07 1.09
C VAL A 338 1.52 -0.97 1.05
N GLU A 339 2.62 -1.18 0.32
CA GLU A 339 3.74 -0.24 0.19
C GLU A 339 3.32 1.06 -0.51
N ARG A 340 2.52 0.97 -1.57
CA ARG A 340 1.97 2.15 -2.26
C ARG A 340 1.01 2.91 -1.36
N SER A 341 0.14 2.22 -0.63
CA SER A 341 -0.78 2.83 0.35
C SER A 341 -0.02 3.52 1.46
N PHE A 342 1.02 2.86 1.99
CA PHE A 342 1.91 3.43 3.01
C PHE A 342 2.51 4.75 2.53
N LEU A 343 3.08 4.77 1.32
CA LEU A 343 3.66 5.98 0.74
C LEU A 343 2.61 7.06 0.50
N ALA A 344 1.44 6.70 -0.03
CA ALA A 344 0.35 7.64 -0.29
C ALA A 344 -0.15 8.30 1.01
N PHE A 345 -0.41 7.52 2.06
CA PHE A 345 -0.81 8.07 3.36
C PHE A 345 0.26 8.98 3.97
N LEU A 346 1.54 8.63 3.86
CA LEU A 346 2.62 9.52 4.32
C LEU A 346 2.69 10.81 3.49
N CYS A 347 2.60 10.70 2.16
CA CYS A 347 2.61 11.86 1.29
C CYS A 347 1.44 12.80 1.59
N ASP A 348 0.25 12.25 1.78
CA ASP A 348 -0.95 13.05 2.04
C ASP A 348 -0.92 13.71 3.43
N ALA A 349 -0.40 12.98 4.43
CA ALA A 349 -0.30 13.42 5.81
C ALA A 349 0.80 14.44 6.08
N TYR A 350 1.88 14.45 5.28
CA TYR A 350 3.01 15.35 5.51
C TYR A 350 2.61 16.81 5.31
N ASP A 351 2.94 17.66 6.28
CA ASP A 351 2.70 19.09 6.23
C ASP A 351 3.77 19.88 6.98
N GLU A 352 3.99 21.14 6.58
CA GLU A 352 4.88 22.09 7.23
C GLU A 352 4.11 23.38 7.52
N GLU A 353 4.19 23.84 8.78
CA GLU A 353 3.53 25.05 9.25
C GLU A 353 4.54 26.02 9.80
N VAL A 354 4.42 27.30 9.42
CA VAL A 354 5.18 28.39 10.03
C VAL A 354 4.40 28.90 11.25
N LEU A 355 4.94 28.63 12.46
CA LEU A 355 4.29 29.06 13.70
C LEU A 355 4.73 30.47 14.16
N GLY A 356 5.70 31.06 13.51
CA GLY A 356 6.27 32.36 13.84
C GLY A 356 7.74 32.44 13.44
N GLN A 357 8.50 33.27 14.15
CA GLN A 357 9.95 33.38 13.93
C GLN A 357 10.72 33.02 15.20
N ASP A 358 11.89 32.41 15.00
CA ASP A 358 12.83 32.13 16.07
C ASP A 358 13.51 33.40 16.56
N LYS A 359 14.39 33.29 17.60
CA LYS A 359 15.15 34.42 18.18
C LYS A 359 16.11 35.10 17.21
N ASN A 360 16.40 34.45 16.07
CA ASN A 360 17.32 34.93 15.03
C ASN A 360 16.56 35.51 13.83
N GLY A 361 15.20 35.48 13.85
CA GLY A 361 14.35 35.99 12.77
C GLY A 361 14.09 34.95 11.64
N ASN A 362 14.48 33.69 11.84
CA ASN A 362 14.15 32.61 10.90
C ASN A 362 12.76 32.06 11.21
N ASP A 363 12.08 31.55 10.19
CA ASP A 363 10.79 30.91 10.37
C ASP A 363 10.88 29.69 11.31
N ASP A 364 10.01 29.65 12.31
CA ASP A 364 9.82 28.49 13.19
C ASP A 364 8.90 27.50 12.51
N ILE A 365 9.47 26.58 11.76
CA ILE A 365 8.74 25.56 10.98
C ILE A 365 8.38 24.38 11.87
N ARG A 366 7.11 24.01 11.87
CA ARG A 366 6.59 22.79 12.45
C ARG A 366 6.33 21.76 11.36
N THR A 367 7.11 20.67 11.37
CA THR A 367 6.83 19.49 10.56
C THR A 367 5.81 18.61 11.26
N VAL A 368 4.78 18.17 10.54
CA VAL A 368 3.71 17.34 11.12
C VAL A 368 3.25 16.28 10.12
N LEU A 369 3.05 15.06 10.60
CA LEU A 369 2.36 13.99 9.85
C LEU A 369 0.90 13.91 10.34
N ARG A 370 -0.04 14.41 9.53
CA ARG A 370 -1.49 14.40 9.83
C ARG A 370 -2.14 13.08 9.48
N LEU A 371 -1.53 11.97 9.90
CA LEU A 371 -2.11 10.63 9.73
C LEU A 371 -3.44 10.53 10.48
N HIS A 372 -4.42 9.86 9.87
CA HIS A 372 -5.63 9.49 10.59
C HIS A 372 -5.23 8.73 11.88
N PRO A 373 -5.86 9.00 13.04
CA PRO A 373 -5.48 8.36 14.30
C PRO A 373 -5.43 6.83 14.24
N ALA A 374 -6.34 6.20 13.48
CA ALA A 374 -6.32 4.75 13.28
C ALA A 374 -5.04 4.26 12.57
N LEU A 375 -4.41 5.07 11.73
CA LEU A 375 -3.18 4.73 11.00
C LEU A 375 -1.92 5.08 11.76
N ALA A 376 -1.94 6.11 12.63
CA ALA A 376 -0.77 6.58 13.37
C ALA A 376 -0.04 5.43 14.08
N PRO A 377 1.32 5.37 14.02
CA PRO A 377 2.09 4.33 14.71
C PRO A 377 1.79 4.27 16.21
N TYR A 378 1.99 5.38 16.90
CA TYR A 378 1.52 5.56 18.28
C TYR A 378 0.15 6.25 18.29
N LYS A 379 -0.75 5.78 19.17
CA LYS A 379 -2.09 6.38 19.32
C LYS A 379 -2.08 7.55 20.30
N ALA A 380 -1.13 7.53 21.20
CA ALA A 380 -0.86 8.59 22.15
C ALA A 380 0.60 8.56 22.63
N ALA A 381 1.09 9.67 23.15
CA ALA A 381 2.35 9.75 23.85
C ALA A 381 2.15 10.32 25.25
N VAL A 382 2.75 9.71 26.28
CA VAL A 382 2.68 10.18 27.66
C VAL A 382 3.93 11.00 27.98
N LEU A 383 3.72 12.26 28.32
CA LEU A 383 4.76 13.28 28.43
C LEU A 383 4.71 13.96 29.84
N PRO A 384 5.39 13.42 30.87
CA PRO A 384 5.38 14.06 32.20
C PRO A 384 6.14 15.40 32.16
N LEU A 385 5.59 16.47 32.71
CA LEU A 385 6.22 17.80 32.74
C LEU A 385 7.57 17.81 33.46
N SER A 386 7.74 16.94 34.43
CA SER A 386 8.94 16.85 35.26
C SER A 386 9.31 15.39 35.49
N LYS A 387 10.61 15.11 35.66
CA LYS A 387 11.09 13.79 36.09
C LYS A 387 10.49 13.31 37.42
N LYS A 388 10.03 14.23 38.29
CA LYS A 388 9.32 13.88 39.51
C LYS A 388 7.96 13.20 39.24
N LEU A 389 7.40 13.38 38.06
CA LEU A 389 6.14 12.81 37.62
C LEU A 389 6.31 11.56 36.75
N ALA A 390 7.56 11.10 36.59
CA ALA A 390 7.89 9.97 35.70
C ALA A 390 7.14 8.68 36.09
N ASP A 391 7.06 8.37 37.37
CA ASP A 391 6.42 7.15 37.85
C ASP A 391 4.92 7.15 37.50
N LYS A 392 4.22 8.30 37.69
CA LYS A 392 2.82 8.43 37.30
C LYS A 392 2.64 8.39 35.77
N GLY A 393 3.57 9.01 35.03
CA GLY A 393 3.56 8.91 33.57
C GLY A 393 3.71 7.48 33.07
N ARG A 394 4.64 6.70 33.66
CA ARG A 394 4.83 5.28 33.32
C ARG A 394 3.65 4.41 33.68
N GLU A 395 3.01 4.66 34.83
CA GLU A 395 1.77 4.00 35.24
C GLU A 395 0.67 4.17 34.17
N ILE A 396 0.44 5.42 33.74
CA ILE A 396 -0.55 5.75 32.70
C ILE A 396 -0.18 5.09 31.37
N GLN A 397 1.10 5.16 30.95
CA GLN A 397 1.58 4.55 29.71
C GLN A 397 1.38 3.03 29.74
N GLN A 398 1.74 2.36 30.83
CA GLN A 398 1.58 0.90 30.98
C GLN A 398 0.10 0.48 30.97
N GLU A 399 -0.80 1.27 31.54
CA GLU A 399 -2.23 0.97 31.51
C GLU A 399 -2.79 1.09 30.09
N LEU A 400 -2.45 2.16 29.38
CA LEU A 400 -2.88 2.37 27.99
C LEU A 400 -2.24 1.39 27.01
N ALA A 401 -1.00 0.95 27.27
CA ALA A 401 -0.26 0.01 26.44
C ALA A 401 -0.92 -1.39 26.37
N LYS A 402 -1.82 -1.70 27.26
CA LYS A 402 -2.65 -2.93 27.16
C LYS A 402 -3.61 -2.92 25.96
N TYR A 403 -3.88 -1.74 25.42
CA TYR A 403 -4.88 -1.54 24.35
C TYR A 403 -4.32 -0.88 23.10
N PHE A 404 -3.27 -0.05 23.24
CA PHE A 404 -2.73 0.79 22.17
C PHE A 404 -1.20 0.77 22.15
N MET A 405 -0.61 1.06 21.00
CA MET A 405 0.79 1.51 20.94
C MET A 405 0.87 2.93 21.51
N VAL A 406 1.60 3.11 22.60
CA VAL A 406 1.73 4.38 23.34
C VAL A 406 3.20 4.67 23.59
N ASP A 407 3.65 5.84 23.15
CA ASP A 407 5.01 6.31 23.42
C ASP A 407 5.13 6.96 24.80
N TYR A 408 6.33 7.07 25.29
CA TYR A 408 6.70 7.74 26.54
C TYR A 408 7.98 8.55 26.35
N ASP A 409 7.92 9.86 26.61
CA ASP A 409 9.08 10.73 26.51
C ASP A 409 9.16 11.72 27.67
N ASP A 410 10.29 11.69 28.41
CA ASP A 410 10.62 12.62 29.49
C ASP A 410 11.88 13.45 29.22
N ALA A 411 12.40 13.40 27.97
CA ALA A 411 13.68 14.02 27.60
C ALA A 411 13.52 15.41 26.96
N GLY A 412 14.05 16.44 27.60
CA GLY A 412 14.02 17.82 27.12
C GLY A 412 12.75 18.59 27.51
N SER A 413 12.54 19.76 26.91
CA SER A 413 11.35 20.59 27.19
C SER A 413 10.10 19.99 26.56
N ILE A 414 8.93 20.26 27.17
CA ILE A 414 7.64 19.75 26.69
C ILE A 414 7.37 20.17 25.23
N GLY A 415 7.69 21.41 24.85
CA GLY A 415 7.52 21.87 23.47
C GLY A 415 8.34 21.09 22.45
N LYS A 416 9.59 20.68 22.79
CA LYS A 416 10.41 19.83 21.91
C LYS A 416 9.83 18.42 21.79
N ARG A 417 9.23 17.90 22.86
CA ARG A 417 8.57 16.57 22.85
C ARG A 417 7.31 16.60 21.99
N TYR A 418 6.48 17.63 22.10
CA TYR A 418 5.35 17.81 21.17
C TYR A 418 5.77 17.83 19.72
N ARG A 419 6.88 18.55 19.39
CA ARG A 419 7.40 18.58 18.01
C ARG A 419 7.84 17.21 17.52
N ARG A 420 8.48 16.39 18.36
CA ARG A 420 8.86 15.02 18.00
C ARG A 420 7.65 14.15 17.69
N GLU A 421 6.62 14.26 18.52
CA GLU A 421 5.36 13.50 18.32
C GLU A 421 4.60 13.98 17.08
N ASP A 422 4.58 15.29 16.82
CA ASP A 422 3.98 15.84 15.61
C ASP A 422 4.65 15.28 14.34
N GLU A 423 5.98 15.21 14.32
CA GLU A 423 6.77 14.70 13.19
C GLU A 423 6.55 13.21 12.89
N ILE A 424 6.22 12.39 13.87
CA ILE A 424 5.95 10.97 13.71
C ILE A 424 4.47 10.64 13.59
N GLY A 425 3.62 11.67 13.70
CA GLY A 425 2.19 11.56 13.47
C GLY A 425 1.37 11.06 14.66
N THR A 426 1.88 11.12 15.89
CA THR A 426 1.13 10.78 17.10
C THR A 426 -0.04 11.75 17.30
N PRO A 427 -1.32 11.31 17.29
CA PRO A 427 -2.46 12.21 17.27
C PRO A 427 -2.70 12.92 18.60
N LEU A 428 -2.32 12.31 19.73
CA LEU A 428 -2.63 12.78 21.07
C LEU A 428 -1.37 12.77 21.96
N CYS A 429 -1.06 13.91 22.59
CA CYS A 429 -0.04 13.98 23.63
C CYS A 429 -0.70 14.15 25.00
N ILE A 430 -0.42 13.23 25.92
CA ILE A 430 -0.97 13.16 27.27
C ILE A 430 0.08 13.74 28.24
N THR A 431 -0.12 14.94 28.71
CA THR A 431 0.78 15.61 29.65
C THR A 431 0.36 15.36 31.08
N VAL A 432 1.27 14.80 31.87
CA VAL A 432 1.12 14.60 33.31
C VAL A 432 1.78 15.79 34.01
N ASP A 433 1.02 16.50 34.83
CA ASP A 433 1.46 17.69 35.56
C ASP A 433 1.35 17.51 37.09
N PHE A 434 1.69 18.56 37.86
CA PHE A 434 1.65 18.49 39.30
C PHE A 434 0.24 18.42 39.89
N GLU A 435 -0.76 18.98 39.19
CA GLU A 435 -2.16 18.90 39.60
C GLU A 435 -2.69 17.45 39.48
N THR A 436 -2.18 16.70 38.50
CA THR A 436 -2.54 15.28 38.33
C THR A 436 -2.27 14.43 39.56
N VAL A 437 -1.15 14.68 40.27
CA VAL A 437 -0.71 13.89 41.43
C VAL A 437 -0.99 14.59 42.76
N GLY A 438 -1.16 15.92 42.73
CA GLY A 438 -1.30 16.74 43.92
C GLY A 438 -0.01 16.84 44.76
N ASP A 439 -0.06 17.58 45.85
CA ASP A 439 0.98 17.71 46.88
C ASP A 439 0.37 17.86 48.29
N GLU A 440 1.19 18.17 49.32
CA GLU A 440 0.74 18.32 50.70
C GLU A 440 -0.32 19.41 50.88
N ASN A 441 -0.37 20.39 49.96
CA ASN A 441 -1.29 21.56 50.06
C ASN A 441 -2.44 21.52 49.05
N THR A 442 -2.26 20.73 47.98
CA THR A 442 -3.21 20.67 46.84
C THR A 442 -3.58 19.20 46.56
N PRO A 443 -4.85 18.80 46.71
CA PRO A 443 -5.26 17.44 46.41
C PRO A 443 -5.09 17.13 44.93
N ALA A 444 -4.77 15.88 44.63
CA ALA A 444 -4.69 15.37 43.25
C ALA A 444 -6.06 15.49 42.56
N ASP A 445 -6.12 16.01 41.34
CA ASP A 445 -7.33 16.04 40.53
C ASP A 445 -7.52 14.79 39.66
N HIS A 446 -6.47 13.93 39.58
CA HIS A 446 -6.45 12.71 38.76
C HIS A 446 -6.78 12.95 37.27
N CYS A 447 -6.52 14.14 36.77
CA CYS A 447 -6.70 14.52 35.38
C CYS A 447 -5.36 14.75 34.72
N VAL A 448 -5.35 14.67 33.40
CA VAL A 448 -4.19 14.96 32.54
C VAL A 448 -4.59 15.95 31.47
N THR A 449 -3.60 16.66 30.92
CA THR A 449 -3.82 17.54 29.77
C THR A 449 -3.59 16.77 28.49
N ILE A 450 -4.58 16.72 27.60
CA ILE A 450 -4.46 16.12 26.28
C ILE A 450 -4.31 17.24 25.26
N ARG A 451 -3.23 17.17 24.45
CA ARG A 451 -3.02 18.03 23.29
C ARG A 451 -3.36 17.27 22.02
N ASP A 452 -4.23 17.82 21.22
CA ASP A 452 -4.51 17.31 19.86
C ASP A 452 -3.42 17.80 18.91
N ARG A 453 -2.88 16.89 18.08
CA ARG A 453 -1.80 17.17 17.11
C ARG A 453 -2.23 18.22 16.07
N ASP A 454 -3.44 18.08 15.54
CA ASP A 454 -3.87 18.82 14.36
C ASP A 454 -4.29 20.26 14.71
N THR A 455 -5.03 20.43 15.79
CA THR A 455 -5.50 21.73 16.24
C THR A 455 -4.56 22.42 17.24
N MET A 456 -3.66 21.66 17.88
CA MET A 456 -2.84 22.07 19.04
C MET A 456 -3.65 22.47 20.27
N GLU A 457 -4.98 22.31 20.24
CA GLU A 457 -5.84 22.55 21.38
C GLU A 457 -5.53 21.59 22.52
N GLN A 458 -5.76 22.06 23.74
CA GLN A 458 -5.53 21.29 24.96
C GLN A 458 -6.82 21.22 25.77
N ILE A 459 -7.12 20.03 26.23
CA ILE A 459 -8.26 19.77 27.14
C ILE A 459 -7.76 19.05 28.39
N ARG A 460 -8.45 19.26 29.52
CA ARG A 460 -8.21 18.49 30.72
C ARG A 460 -9.20 17.34 30.81
N LEU A 461 -8.70 16.12 31.05
CA LEU A 461 -9.51 14.90 31.04
C LEU A 461 -9.11 13.99 32.21
N PRO A 462 -10.09 13.37 32.93
CA PRO A 462 -9.80 12.34 33.91
C PRO A 462 -9.04 11.17 33.34
N ILE A 463 -8.05 10.62 34.06
CA ILE A 463 -7.26 9.46 33.64
C ILE A 463 -8.17 8.27 33.29
N SER A 464 -9.25 8.08 34.04
CA SER A 464 -10.24 7.01 33.83
C SER A 464 -10.96 7.07 32.48
N GLU A 465 -11.01 8.23 31.82
CA GLU A 465 -11.69 8.45 30.55
C GLU A 465 -10.75 8.34 29.33
N LEU A 466 -9.41 8.27 29.56
CA LEU A 466 -8.42 8.29 28.49
C LEU A 466 -8.65 7.20 27.44
N ARG A 467 -8.92 5.98 27.89
CA ARG A 467 -9.14 4.86 26.98
C ARG A 467 -10.29 5.12 26.02
N GLY A 468 -11.46 5.46 26.55
CA GLY A 468 -12.66 5.73 25.75
C GLY A 468 -12.48 6.93 24.82
N TYR A 469 -11.75 7.96 25.26
CA TYR A 469 -11.44 9.12 24.44
C TYR A 469 -10.54 8.75 23.25
N ILE A 470 -9.49 7.93 23.47
CA ILE A 470 -8.62 7.44 22.40
C ILE A 470 -9.41 6.53 21.44
N GLU A 471 -10.17 5.56 21.97
CA GLU A 471 -10.98 4.62 21.15
C GLU A 471 -11.87 5.39 20.17
N LYS A 472 -12.56 6.43 20.65
CA LYS A 472 -13.41 7.27 19.79
C LYS A 472 -12.67 8.00 18.68
N LYS A 473 -11.42 8.41 18.91
CA LYS A 473 -10.59 9.06 17.89
C LYS A 473 -10.08 8.08 16.80
N LEU A 474 -10.12 6.77 17.09
CA LEU A 474 -9.67 5.73 16.14
C LEU A 474 -10.79 5.25 15.20
N GLU A 475 -12.02 5.72 15.34
CA GLU A 475 -13.16 5.35 14.49
C GLU A 475 -12.98 5.91 13.06
N PHE A 476 -13.33 5.08 12.03
CA PHE A 476 -13.29 5.44 10.60
C PHE A 476 -14.29 4.62 9.79
#